data_b0003a03122c1c2cac4bd8de993583cc
#
_entry.id   b0003a03122c1c2cac4bd8de993583cc
#
_cell.length_a   1.000
_cell.length_b   1.000
_cell.length_c   1.000
_cell.angle_alpha   90.00
_cell.angle_beta   90.00
_cell.angle_gamma   90.00
#
_symmetry.space_group_name_H-M   'P 1'
#
loop_
_entity.id
_entity.type
_entity.pdbx_description
1 polymer ?
#
loop_
_entity_poly.entity_id
_entity_poly.type
_entity_poly.pdbx_seq_one_letter_code
_entity_poly.pdbx_strand_id
1 'polypeptide(L)'
;PDRNFEQNHAVKPWDELTSLEKELFARYQEIFAGMVDNVDQNFKRLRDELEQMDEWDNTIIVFTSDNGGSREGQELGTSAYFRTLLAFTGHTDLESTELDHSRIDLLGGPRSLAHYPMGWAMTSNTPFRLYKTNTHQGGQQVPLIVHWQKGLPSDDQLRHQYQHVTDLLPTICELVGIEIPRSKGEE
;
A
#
# COMPACT_ATOMS: atom_id res chain seq x y z
N PRO A 1 13.12 -17.68 16.33
CA PRO A 1 12.57 -17.96 15.02
C PRO A 1 13.71 -18.26 14.07
N ASP A 2 13.58 -19.33 13.28
CA ASP A 2 14.61 -19.71 12.32
C ASP A 2 14.61 -18.66 11.20
N ARG A 3 15.63 -17.82 11.15
CA ARG A 3 15.79 -16.74 10.16
C ARG A 3 15.77 -17.25 8.71
N ASN A 4 16.07 -18.53 8.49
CA ASN A 4 16.04 -19.14 7.17
C ASN A 4 14.64 -19.30 6.59
N PHE A 5 13.58 -19.33 7.41
CA PHE A 5 12.18 -19.38 6.94
C PHE A 5 11.61 -18.02 6.56
N GLU A 6 12.24 -16.94 7.00
CA GLU A 6 11.73 -15.58 6.81
C GLU A 6 12.37 -14.86 5.62
N GLN A 7 13.47 -15.39 5.09
CA GLN A 7 14.16 -14.79 3.96
C GLN A 7 13.42 -15.07 2.65
N ASN A 8 12.99 -14.02 1.99
CA ASN A 8 12.71 -14.07 0.57
C ASN A 8 14.07 -14.12 -0.16
N HIS A 9 14.40 -15.27 -0.73
CA HIS A 9 15.69 -15.50 -1.40
C HIS A 9 15.96 -14.54 -2.58
N ALA A 10 14.94 -13.85 -3.08
CA ALA A 10 15.06 -12.82 -4.11
C ALA A 10 15.44 -11.44 -3.56
N VAL A 11 15.44 -11.26 -2.23
CA VAL A 11 15.80 -9.99 -1.60
C VAL A 11 17.20 -10.11 -1.00
N LYS A 12 18.16 -9.38 -1.57
CA LYS A 12 19.50 -9.27 -1.00
C LYS A 12 19.45 -8.52 0.34
N PRO A 13 20.26 -8.93 1.33
CA PRO A 13 20.53 -8.12 2.52
C PRO A 13 21.02 -6.72 2.13
N TRP A 14 20.57 -5.70 2.86
CA TRP A 14 20.95 -4.31 2.57
C TRP A 14 22.46 -4.09 2.50
N ASP A 15 23.21 -4.76 3.38
CA ASP A 15 24.67 -4.62 3.45
C ASP A 15 25.40 -5.23 2.25
N GLU A 16 24.77 -6.16 1.55
CA GLU A 16 25.30 -6.80 0.34
C GLU A 16 25.01 -6.02 -0.95
N LEU A 17 24.17 -4.98 -0.87
CA LEU A 17 23.90 -4.11 -2.00
C LEU A 17 25.11 -3.23 -2.32
N THR A 18 25.35 -2.99 -3.60
CA THR A 18 26.33 -2.00 -4.06
C THR A 18 25.92 -0.59 -3.66
N SER A 19 26.88 0.36 -3.69
CA SER A 19 26.56 1.77 -3.41
C SER A 19 25.52 2.33 -4.36
N LEU A 20 25.55 1.95 -5.64
CA LEU A 20 24.60 2.34 -6.66
C LEU A 20 23.20 1.79 -6.37
N GLU A 21 23.08 0.50 -6.03
CA GLU A 21 21.80 -0.10 -5.65
C GLU A 21 21.23 0.59 -4.40
N LYS A 22 22.04 0.85 -3.38
CA LYS A 22 21.62 1.53 -2.16
C LYS A 22 21.04 2.92 -2.45
N GLU A 23 21.74 3.72 -3.26
CA GLU A 23 21.29 5.06 -3.62
C GLU A 23 20.00 5.03 -4.41
N LEU A 24 19.90 4.18 -5.43
CA LEU A 24 18.71 4.02 -6.25
C LEU A 24 17.52 3.51 -5.45
N PHE A 25 17.72 2.48 -4.61
CA PHE A 25 16.64 1.89 -3.80
C PHE A 25 16.15 2.87 -2.72
N ALA A 26 17.04 3.65 -2.12
CA ALA A 26 16.66 4.72 -1.22
C ALA A 26 15.82 5.77 -1.94
N ARG A 27 16.18 6.14 -3.16
CA ARG A 27 15.41 7.09 -3.98
C ARG A 27 13.99 6.56 -4.30
N TYR A 28 13.85 5.28 -4.64
CA TYR A 28 12.53 4.68 -4.83
C TYR A 28 11.66 4.74 -3.56
N GLN A 29 12.26 4.49 -2.40
CA GLN A 29 11.54 4.57 -1.13
C GLN A 29 11.15 6.01 -0.77
N GLU A 30 12.01 6.98 -1.06
CA GLU A 30 11.70 8.41 -0.89
C GLU A 30 10.48 8.81 -1.73
N ILE A 31 10.40 8.35 -2.99
CA ILE A 31 9.25 8.62 -3.87
C ILE A 31 7.97 8.00 -3.29
N PHE A 32 8.05 6.77 -2.80
CA PHE A 32 6.92 6.11 -2.16
C PHE A 32 6.46 6.89 -0.91
N ALA A 33 7.38 7.32 -0.07
CA ALA A 33 7.07 8.14 1.09
C ALA A 33 6.39 9.47 0.69
N GLY A 34 6.86 10.10 -0.38
CA GLY A 34 6.22 11.31 -0.95
C GLY A 34 4.80 11.04 -1.49
N MET A 35 4.53 9.86 -2.04
CA MET A 35 3.17 9.48 -2.43
C MET A 35 2.26 9.28 -1.23
N VAL A 36 2.76 8.68 -0.15
CA VAL A 36 2.00 8.52 1.11
C VAL A 36 1.69 9.89 1.73
N ASP A 37 2.66 10.79 1.77
CA ASP A 37 2.46 12.18 2.23
C ASP A 37 1.39 12.90 1.37
N ASN A 38 1.39 12.68 0.07
CA ASN A 38 0.37 13.24 -0.81
C ASN A 38 -1.04 12.69 -0.52
N VAL A 39 -1.16 11.40 -0.17
CA VAL A 39 -2.44 10.81 0.29
C VAL A 39 -2.93 11.51 1.55
N ASP A 40 -2.04 11.74 2.53
CA ASP A 40 -2.38 12.44 3.78
C ASP A 40 -2.85 13.88 3.51
N GLN A 41 -2.14 14.62 2.66
CA GLN A 41 -2.53 15.98 2.25
C GLN A 41 -3.90 16.01 1.55
N ASN A 42 -4.20 15.02 0.71
CA ASN A 42 -5.52 14.93 0.06
C ASN A 42 -6.61 14.57 1.04
N PHE A 43 -6.33 13.71 2.00
CA PHE A 43 -7.26 13.41 3.09
C PHE A 43 -7.58 14.68 3.91
N LYS A 44 -6.53 15.47 4.22
CA LYS A 44 -6.75 16.76 4.89
C LYS A 44 -7.68 17.68 4.09
N ARG A 45 -7.48 17.79 2.77
CA ARG A 45 -8.36 18.62 1.92
C ARG A 45 -9.80 18.14 1.96
N LEU A 46 -10.02 16.82 1.87
CA LEU A 46 -11.34 16.22 1.99
C LEU A 46 -11.99 16.55 3.34
N ARG A 47 -11.24 16.45 4.42
CA ARG A 47 -11.68 16.81 5.76
C ARG A 47 -12.08 18.29 5.84
N ASP A 48 -11.20 19.19 5.37
CA ASP A 48 -11.43 20.63 5.40
C ASP A 48 -12.73 20.99 4.65
N GLU A 49 -13.01 20.35 3.50
CA GLU A 49 -14.27 20.55 2.74
C GLU A 49 -15.50 20.03 3.51
N LEU A 50 -15.41 18.86 4.12
CA LEU A 50 -16.52 18.33 4.94
C LEU A 50 -16.80 19.18 6.16
N GLU A 51 -15.77 19.75 6.80
CA GLU A 51 -15.90 20.69 7.92
C GLU A 51 -16.58 22.00 7.46
N GLN A 52 -16.23 22.54 6.28
CA GLN A 52 -16.87 23.74 5.73
C GLN A 52 -18.34 23.52 5.38
N MET A 53 -18.71 22.29 5.00
CA MET A 53 -20.07 21.88 4.72
C MET A 53 -20.88 21.54 5.98
N ASP A 54 -20.29 21.54 7.17
CA ASP A 54 -20.87 21.07 8.43
C ASP A 54 -21.30 19.59 8.41
N GLU A 55 -20.59 18.78 7.60
CA GLU A 55 -20.90 17.36 7.39
C GLU A 55 -19.83 16.42 7.98
N TRP A 56 -18.71 16.93 8.48
CA TRP A 56 -17.64 16.11 9.03
C TRP A 56 -18.14 15.16 10.13
N ASP A 57 -18.86 15.70 11.10
CA ASP A 57 -19.34 14.93 12.25
C ASP A 57 -20.36 13.85 11.86
N ASN A 58 -21.04 14.03 10.73
CA ASN A 58 -22.07 13.12 10.20
C ASN A 58 -21.55 12.21 9.08
N THR A 59 -20.26 12.24 8.80
CA THR A 59 -19.61 11.42 7.76
C THR A 59 -18.89 10.22 8.36
N ILE A 60 -19.17 9.02 7.83
CA ILE A 60 -18.41 7.81 8.15
C ILE A 60 -17.19 7.75 7.25
N ILE A 61 -16.02 7.74 7.84
CA ILE A 61 -14.74 7.57 7.15
C ILE A 61 -14.25 6.15 7.37
N VAL A 62 -13.99 5.43 6.30
CA VAL A 62 -13.33 4.12 6.33
C VAL A 62 -12.02 4.25 5.57
N PHE A 63 -10.91 4.11 6.26
CA PHE A 63 -9.57 4.17 5.68
C PHE A 63 -8.88 2.82 5.83
N THR A 64 -8.47 2.23 4.72
CA THR A 64 -7.80 0.93 4.68
C THR A 64 -6.93 0.81 3.43
N SER A 65 -6.09 -0.21 3.38
CA SER A 65 -5.40 -0.66 2.17
C SER A 65 -6.08 -1.91 1.63
N ASP A 66 -5.98 -2.15 0.33
CA ASP A 66 -6.55 -3.33 -0.34
C ASP A 66 -5.67 -4.59 -0.18
N ASN A 67 -4.38 -4.40 0.07
CA ASN A 67 -3.39 -5.48 0.30
C ASN A 67 -2.16 -4.93 1.02
N GLY A 68 -1.28 -5.81 1.42
CA GLY A 68 0.04 -5.44 1.92
C GLY A 68 0.93 -4.81 0.85
N GLY A 69 2.13 -4.39 1.23
CA GLY A 69 3.08 -3.71 0.34
C GLY A 69 3.26 -4.43 -1.00
N SER A 70 3.28 -3.66 -2.08
CA SER A 70 3.39 -4.18 -3.44
C SER A 70 4.80 -4.63 -3.75
N ARG A 71 4.93 -5.77 -4.44
CA ARG A 71 6.23 -6.32 -4.89
C ARG A 71 6.46 -6.18 -6.40
N GLU A 72 5.61 -5.47 -7.10
CA GLU A 72 5.63 -5.39 -8.57
C GLU A 72 6.91 -4.78 -9.14
N GLY A 73 7.69 -4.05 -8.34
CA GLY A 73 9.04 -3.60 -8.71
C GLY A 73 10.09 -4.73 -8.75
N GLN A 74 9.70 -5.98 -8.44
CA GLN A 74 10.59 -7.13 -8.42
C GLN A 74 11.83 -6.91 -7.52
N GLU A 75 12.97 -7.50 -7.87
CA GLU A 75 14.20 -7.45 -7.07
C GLU A 75 14.86 -6.07 -7.05
N LEU A 76 14.78 -5.34 -8.18
CA LEU A 76 15.57 -4.15 -8.44
C LEU A 76 14.77 -2.83 -8.41
N GLY A 77 13.45 -2.91 -8.34
CA GLY A 77 12.61 -1.75 -8.58
C GLY A 77 12.59 -1.36 -10.07
N THR A 78 11.90 -0.28 -10.41
CA THR A 78 11.85 0.21 -11.78
C THR A 78 11.57 1.71 -11.84
N SER A 79 12.16 2.41 -12.78
CA SER A 79 11.83 3.81 -13.09
C SER A 79 10.58 3.94 -13.96
N ALA A 80 10.10 2.84 -14.57
CA ALA A 80 8.98 2.82 -15.49
C ALA A 80 8.16 1.53 -15.35
N TYR A 81 7.15 1.55 -14.51
CA TYR A 81 6.33 0.38 -14.16
C TYR A 81 5.82 -0.42 -15.37
N PHE A 82 5.50 0.23 -16.46
CA PHE A 82 5.08 -0.45 -17.70
C PHE A 82 6.18 -1.33 -18.32
N ARG A 83 7.46 -1.08 -18.06
CA ARG A 83 8.55 -1.97 -18.48
C ARG A 83 8.44 -3.32 -17.77
N THR A 84 8.12 -3.31 -16.48
CA THR A 84 7.90 -4.55 -15.71
C THR A 84 6.76 -5.38 -16.32
N LEU A 85 5.68 -4.73 -16.78
CA LEU A 85 4.60 -5.42 -17.49
C LEU A 85 5.07 -6.00 -18.82
N LEU A 86 5.93 -5.31 -19.57
CA LEU A 86 6.49 -5.80 -20.82
C LEU A 86 7.41 -7.01 -20.58
N ALA A 87 8.12 -7.08 -19.45
CA ALA A 87 8.94 -8.22 -19.08
C ALA A 87 8.11 -9.52 -18.98
N PHE A 88 6.86 -9.47 -18.54
CA PHE A 88 5.95 -10.62 -18.55
C PHE A 88 5.61 -11.12 -19.97
N THR A 89 5.84 -10.31 -21.00
CA THR A 89 5.66 -10.70 -22.41
C THR A 89 6.95 -11.15 -23.09
N GLY A 90 8.02 -11.35 -22.31
CA GLY A 90 9.31 -11.87 -22.79
C GLY A 90 10.32 -10.79 -23.22
N HIS A 91 10.04 -9.50 -22.96
CA HIS A 91 10.97 -8.41 -23.22
C HIS A 91 11.83 -8.16 -21.96
N THR A 92 12.91 -8.91 -21.82
CA THR A 92 13.75 -8.91 -20.61
C THR A 92 14.90 -7.90 -20.62
N ASP A 93 15.21 -7.29 -21.76
CA ASP A 93 16.41 -6.44 -21.94
C ASP A 93 16.15 -4.96 -21.59
N LEU A 94 15.03 -4.66 -20.93
CA LEU A 94 14.57 -3.28 -20.76
C LEU A 94 14.98 -2.65 -19.43
N GLU A 95 15.53 -3.42 -18.50
CA GLU A 95 15.84 -2.92 -17.16
C GLU A 95 17.32 -3.13 -16.83
N SER A 96 17.98 -2.05 -16.47
CA SER A 96 19.25 -2.12 -15.75
C SER A 96 19.25 -1.11 -14.62
N THR A 97 19.78 -1.50 -13.49
CA THR A 97 19.98 -0.65 -12.32
C THR A 97 20.83 0.56 -12.68
N GLU A 98 21.84 0.40 -13.55
CA GLU A 98 22.70 1.45 -14.05
C GLU A 98 21.93 2.48 -14.89
N LEU A 99 21.02 2.03 -15.74
CA LEU A 99 20.20 2.93 -16.56
C LEU A 99 19.26 3.76 -15.69
N ASP A 100 18.58 3.12 -14.73
CA ASP A 100 17.67 3.82 -13.82
C ASP A 100 18.43 4.78 -12.89
N HIS A 101 19.61 4.36 -12.39
CA HIS A 101 20.47 5.22 -11.59
C HIS A 101 20.99 6.42 -12.39
N SER A 102 21.34 6.25 -13.66
CA SER A 102 21.79 7.38 -14.51
C SER A 102 20.72 8.47 -14.70
N ARG A 103 19.49 8.18 -14.32
CA ARG A 103 18.31 9.07 -14.42
C ARG A 103 17.67 9.35 -13.06
N ILE A 104 18.42 9.17 -11.97
CA ILE A 104 17.90 9.25 -10.60
C ILE A 104 17.22 10.59 -10.32
N ASP A 105 17.71 11.70 -10.89
CA ASP A 105 17.12 13.04 -10.74
C ASP A 105 15.75 13.19 -11.42
N LEU A 106 15.40 12.29 -12.35
CA LEU A 106 14.09 12.29 -13.00
C LEU A 106 13.06 11.47 -12.26
N LEU A 107 13.50 10.63 -11.31
CA LEU A 107 12.62 9.75 -10.56
C LEU A 107 11.71 10.55 -9.61
N GLY A 108 10.43 10.22 -9.63
CA GLY A 108 9.39 10.95 -8.91
C GLY A 108 8.81 12.14 -9.67
N GLY A 109 9.39 12.50 -10.83
CA GLY A 109 8.86 13.53 -11.72
C GLY A 109 7.85 12.99 -12.74
N PRO A 110 7.24 13.88 -13.55
CA PRO A 110 6.14 13.52 -14.46
C PRO A 110 6.55 12.59 -15.62
N ARG A 111 7.83 12.31 -15.77
CA ARG A 111 8.38 11.42 -16.80
C ARG A 111 8.80 10.05 -16.26
N SER A 112 8.50 9.76 -15.00
CA SER A 112 8.78 8.47 -14.37
C SER A 112 7.51 7.88 -13.77
N LEU A 113 7.41 6.57 -13.79
CA LEU A 113 6.39 5.81 -13.06
C LEU A 113 7.14 4.77 -12.23
N ALA A 114 7.80 5.26 -11.19
CA ALA A 114 8.69 4.46 -10.39
C ALA A 114 7.94 3.47 -9.50
N HIS A 115 8.55 2.31 -9.29
CA HIS A 115 8.13 1.35 -8.28
C HIS A 115 9.35 0.85 -7.51
N TYR A 116 9.25 0.80 -6.19
CA TYR A 116 10.33 0.35 -5.33
C TYR A 116 10.57 -1.16 -5.45
N PRO A 117 11.78 -1.66 -5.13
CA PRO A 117 12.06 -3.09 -5.09
C PRO A 117 11.34 -3.80 -3.95
N MET A 118 11.10 -5.12 -4.11
CA MET A 118 10.32 -5.94 -3.17
C MET A 118 10.86 -5.96 -1.73
N GLY A 119 12.14 -5.62 -1.53
CA GLY A 119 12.70 -5.46 -0.20
C GLY A 119 12.00 -4.38 0.63
N TRP A 120 11.59 -3.29 -0.01
CA TRP A 120 10.81 -2.24 0.63
C TRP A 120 9.36 -2.67 0.91
N ALA A 121 8.78 -3.54 0.07
CA ALA A 121 7.49 -4.14 0.36
C ALA A 121 7.54 -4.98 1.65
N MET A 122 8.60 -5.76 1.85
CA MET A 122 8.81 -6.49 3.10
C MET A 122 8.96 -5.55 4.30
N THR A 123 9.75 -4.49 4.15
CA THR A 123 9.96 -3.50 5.21
C THR A 123 8.66 -2.81 5.61
N SER A 124 7.83 -2.44 4.64
CA SER A 124 6.54 -1.78 4.86
C SER A 124 5.53 -2.66 5.61
N ASN A 125 5.67 -3.98 5.54
CA ASN A 125 4.77 -4.93 6.20
C ASN A 125 5.27 -5.40 7.58
N THR A 126 6.45 -4.98 8.02
CA THR A 126 7.02 -5.41 9.30
C THR A 126 6.04 -5.12 10.46
N PRO A 127 5.79 -6.10 11.37
CA PRO A 127 6.50 -7.36 11.57
C PRO A 127 5.95 -8.56 10.78
N PHE A 128 5.01 -8.37 9.88
CA PHE A 128 4.35 -9.46 9.15
C PHE A 128 5.24 -10.00 8.04
N ARG A 129 5.07 -11.29 7.78
CA ARG A 129 5.85 -12.00 6.76
C ARG A 129 5.34 -11.70 5.36
N LEU A 130 6.27 -11.46 4.43
CA LEU A 130 6.04 -11.27 3.01
C LEU A 130 5.17 -10.04 2.67
N TYR A 131 4.49 -10.04 1.52
CA TYR A 131 3.88 -8.88 0.89
C TYR A 131 2.74 -9.32 -0.05
N LYS A 132 2.11 -8.37 -0.71
CA LYS A 132 1.07 -8.58 -1.73
C LYS A 132 1.36 -9.83 -2.58
N THR A 133 0.32 -10.53 -3.01
CA THR A 133 0.31 -11.82 -3.71
C THR A 133 0.59 -13.06 -2.85
N ASN A 134 0.89 -12.89 -1.57
CA ASN A 134 1.11 -13.99 -0.63
C ASN A 134 -0.06 -14.11 0.34
N THR A 135 -0.36 -15.35 0.74
CA THR A 135 -1.38 -15.66 1.76
C THR A 135 -0.88 -15.45 3.20
N HIS A 136 0.38 -15.05 3.36
CA HIS A 136 0.92 -14.65 4.66
C HIS A 136 0.38 -13.28 5.10
N GLN A 137 0.50 -12.99 6.39
CA GLN A 137 -0.04 -11.76 6.99
C GLN A 137 0.42 -10.49 6.29
N GLY A 138 1.69 -10.41 5.85
CA GLY A 138 2.19 -9.25 5.11
C GLY A 138 1.52 -9.02 3.74
N GLY A 139 0.83 -10.03 3.20
CA GLY A 139 0.09 -9.89 1.95
C GLY A 139 -1.37 -9.47 2.14
N GLN A 140 -1.98 -9.80 3.27
CA GLN A 140 -3.42 -9.68 3.46
C GLN A 140 -3.85 -8.94 4.73
N GLN A 141 -3.00 -8.81 5.73
CA GLN A 141 -3.32 -8.06 6.94
C GLN A 141 -2.94 -6.60 6.75
N VAL A 142 -3.94 -5.75 6.70
CA VAL A 142 -3.82 -4.31 6.46
C VAL A 142 -4.47 -3.52 7.60
N PRO A 143 -4.06 -2.27 7.82
CA PRO A 143 -4.73 -1.41 8.78
C PRO A 143 -6.15 -1.08 8.31
N LEU A 144 -7.07 -0.98 9.25
CA LEU A 144 -8.42 -0.49 9.04
C LEU A 144 -8.73 0.56 10.10
N ILE A 145 -9.12 1.74 9.67
CA ILE A 145 -9.60 2.82 10.54
C ILE A 145 -11.03 3.13 10.17
N VAL A 146 -11.91 3.15 11.17
CA VAL A 146 -13.29 3.62 11.02
C VAL A 146 -13.50 4.80 11.95
N HIS A 147 -13.90 5.92 11.38
CA HIS A 147 -14.20 7.15 12.13
C HIS A 147 -15.60 7.66 11.79
N TRP A 148 -16.35 8.00 12.83
CA TRP A 148 -17.66 8.68 12.71
C TRP A 148 -17.95 9.41 14.02
N GLN A 149 -17.66 10.69 14.05
CA GLN A 149 -17.71 11.49 15.27
C GLN A 149 -19.10 11.47 15.94
N LYS A 150 -20.17 11.56 15.14
CA LYS A 150 -21.55 11.61 15.63
C LYS A 150 -22.09 10.25 16.09
N GLY A 151 -21.61 9.15 15.55
CA GLY A 151 -22.22 7.83 15.75
C GLY A 151 -21.34 6.79 16.44
N LEU A 152 -20.04 7.00 16.53
CA LEU A 152 -19.13 6.08 17.20
C LEU A 152 -18.43 6.78 18.38
N PRO A 153 -18.27 6.10 19.53
CA PRO A 153 -17.50 6.65 20.63
C PRO A 153 -16.04 6.84 20.22
N SER A 154 -15.42 7.93 20.66
CA SER A 154 -14.00 8.11 20.51
C SER A 154 -13.26 7.06 21.36
N ASP A 155 -12.46 6.23 20.71
CA ASP A 155 -11.69 5.16 21.34
C ASP A 155 -10.36 5.02 20.59
N ASP A 156 -9.26 5.22 21.28
CA ASP A 156 -7.89 5.09 20.76
C ASP A 156 -7.31 3.67 20.92
N GLN A 157 -8.14 2.71 21.33
CA GLN A 157 -7.75 1.31 21.53
C GLN A 157 -7.54 0.60 20.19
N LEU A 158 -6.39 -0.07 20.07
CA LEU A 158 -6.18 -0.99 18.95
C LEU A 158 -7.09 -2.21 19.07
N ARG A 159 -7.78 -2.50 17.98
CA ARG A 159 -8.64 -3.69 17.86
C ARG A 159 -7.88 -4.79 17.12
N HIS A 160 -7.88 -5.99 17.66
CA HIS A 160 -7.17 -7.15 17.11
C HIS A 160 -8.09 -8.26 16.58
N GLN A 161 -9.40 -8.00 16.54
CA GLN A 161 -10.34 -8.94 15.97
C GLN A 161 -10.10 -9.08 14.45
N TYR A 162 -10.34 -10.28 13.95
CA TYR A 162 -10.34 -10.54 12.53
C TYR A 162 -11.51 -9.80 11.86
N GLN A 163 -11.22 -9.14 10.75
CA GLN A 163 -12.20 -8.48 9.89
C GLN A 163 -11.91 -8.86 8.44
N HIS A 164 -12.94 -9.07 7.65
CA HIS A 164 -12.83 -9.30 6.22
C HIS A 164 -13.49 -8.15 5.45
N VAL A 165 -13.01 -7.86 4.24
CA VAL A 165 -13.56 -6.77 3.42
C VAL A 165 -15.07 -6.90 3.18
N THR A 166 -15.60 -8.12 3.15
CA THR A 166 -17.05 -8.38 3.02
C THR A 166 -17.87 -7.93 4.22
N ASP A 167 -17.23 -7.71 5.36
CA ASP A 167 -17.91 -7.25 6.58
C ASP A 167 -18.18 -5.73 6.55
N LEU A 168 -17.50 -4.99 5.68
CA LEU A 168 -17.64 -3.53 5.61
C LEU A 168 -19.03 -3.10 5.21
N LEU A 169 -19.60 -3.68 4.14
CA LEU A 169 -20.92 -3.28 3.67
C LEU A 169 -22.01 -3.55 4.71
N PRO A 170 -22.14 -4.75 5.31
CA PRO A 170 -23.13 -4.97 6.36
C PRO A 170 -22.91 -4.05 7.57
N THR A 171 -21.68 -3.80 7.97
CA THR A 171 -21.36 -2.89 9.09
C THR A 171 -21.81 -1.46 8.78
N ILE A 172 -21.55 -0.94 7.58
CA ILE A 172 -22.00 0.40 7.18
C ILE A 172 -23.52 0.46 7.16
N CYS A 173 -24.20 -0.54 6.59
CA CYS A 173 -25.66 -0.59 6.57
C CYS A 173 -26.25 -0.54 7.99
N GLU A 174 -25.70 -1.31 8.91
CA GLU A 174 -26.10 -1.30 10.31
C GLU A 174 -25.90 0.07 10.95
N LEU A 175 -24.72 0.69 10.75
CA LEU A 175 -24.40 2.01 11.31
C LEU A 175 -25.36 3.10 10.82
N VAL A 176 -25.82 3.05 9.57
CA VAL A 176 -26.74 4.05 8.99
C VAL A 176 -28.21 3.63 9.03
N GLY A 177 -28.55 2.49 9.64
CA GLY A 177 -29.93 2.01 9.82
C GLY A 177 -30.58 1.51 8.53
N ILE A 178 -29.81 1.03 7.55
CA ILE A 178 -30.31 0.44 6.31
C ILE A 178 -30.42 -1.08 6.47
N GLU A 179 -31.60 -1.64 6.19
CA GLU A 179 -31.80 -3.08 6.19
C GLU A 179 -31.11 -3.73 4.97
N ILE A 180 -30.26 -4.72 5.25
CA ILE A 180 -29.54 -5.45 4.19
C ILE A 180 -30.51 -6.44 3.54
N PRO A 181 -30.66 -6.44 2.18
CA PRO A 181 -31.45 -7.43 1.49
C PRO A 181 -30.99 -8.86 1.79
N ARG A 182 -31.90 -9.75 2.20
CA ARG A 182 -31.57 -11.15 2.53
C ARG A 182 -31.32 -12.04 1.31
N SER A 183 -31.73 -11.59 0.15
CA SER A 183 -31.50 -12.28 -1.12
C SER A 183 -31.33 -11.26 -2.25
N LYS A 184 -30.55 -11.60 -3.25
CA LYS A 184 -30.56 -10.89 -4.53
C LYS A 184 -31.92 -11.20 -5.19
N GLY A 185 -32.74 -10.17 -5.45
CA GLY A 185 -34.04 -10.38 -6.09
C GLY A 185 -33.90 -11.27 -7.32
N GLU A 186 -34.78 -12.24 -7.45
CA GLU A 186 -34.98 -12.91 -8.74
C GLU A 186 -35.56 -11.86 -9.70
N GLU A 187 -34.79 -11.53 -10.76
CA GLU A 187 -35.29 -10.82 -11.92
C GLU A 187 -36.11 -11.78 -12.77
#